data_01627bd2fdd4caeb3e0dd238abd6df74
#
_entry.id   01627bd2fdd4caeb3e0dd238abd6df74
#
_cell.length_a   1.000
_cell.length_b   1.000
_cell.length_c   1.000
_cell.angle_alpha   90.00
_cell.angle_beta   90.00
_cell.angle_gamma   90.00
#
_symmetry.space_group_name_H-M   'P 1'
#
loop_
_entity.id
_entity.type
_entity.pdbx_description
1 polymer ?
#
loop_
_entity_poly.entity_id
_entity_poly.type
_entity_poly.pdbx_seq_one_letter_code
_entity_poly.pdbx_strand_id
1 'polypeptide(L)'
;ADDKVVYAYMPRIVKYYLGEEMIIPNVPTYLCAEDDDRAYVLEHLDELVVKAANESGGYGMLVGPHATALEREEFAARITANPRNYIAQPTLALSRVPTIVDGHFEGRHVDLRPYILYGRDIYVLPGGLTRVALKKGSLVVNSSQGG
;
A
#
# COMPACT_ATOMS: atom_id res chain seq x y z
N ALA A 1 5.88 -4.57 -12.80
CA ALA A 1 4.51 -5.07 -12.79
C ALA A 1 3.68 -4.21 -11.84
N ASP A 2 2.56 -3.69 -12.30
CA ASP A 2 1.70 -2.80 -11.49
C ASP A 2 0.69 -3.59 -10.66
N ASP A 3 0.58 -4.89 -10.90
CA ASP A 3 -0.31 -5.78 -10.17
C ASP A 3 0.18 -6.00 -8.74
N LYS A 4 -0.63 -5.58 -7.77
CA LYS A 4 -0.31 -5.68 -6.34
C LYS A 4 -0.30 -7.11 -5.82
N VAL A 5 -0.90 -8.05 -6.55
CA VAL A 5 -0.85 -9.49 -6.23
C VAL A 5 0.59 -10.01 -6.36
N VAL A 6 1.34 -9.53 -7.37
CA VAL A 6 2.75 -9.92 -7.55
C VAL A 6 3.59 -9.54 -6.32
N TYR A 7 3.29 -8.42 -5.68
CA TYR A 7 3.97 -8.01 -4.45
C TYR A 7 3.82 -9.05 -3.32
N ALA A 8 2.63 -9.64 -3.17
CA ALA A 8 2.39 -10.67 -2.16
C ALA A 8 3.26 -11.92 -2.37
N TYR A 9 3.57 -12.24 -3.63
CA TYR A 9 4.40 -13.39 -3.97
C TYR A 9 5.91 -13.12 -3.93
N MET A 10 6.36 -11.86 -3.81
CA MET A 10 7.79 -11.50 -3.88
C MET A 10 8.68 -12.30 -2.92
N PRO A 11 8.33 -12.55 -1.65
CA PRO A 11 9.17 -13.38 -0.78
C PRO A 11 9.36 -14.80 -1.33
N ARG A 12 8.30 -15.40 -1.85
CA ARG A 12 8.36 -16.75 -2.46
C ARG A 12 9.17 -16.75 -3.75
N ILE A 13 9.05 -15.69 -4.57
CA ILE A 13 9.79 -15.52 -5.82
C ILE A 13 11.29 -15.39 -5.53
N VAL A 14 11.69 -14.55 -4.58
CA VAL A 14 13.09 -14.39 -4.17
C VAL A 14 13.64 -15.70 -3.64
N LYS A 15 12.91 -16.38 -2.76
CA LYS A 15 13.31 -17.68 -2.23
C LYS A 15 13.49 -18.73 -3.32
N TYR A 16 12.56 -18.77 -4.27
CA TYR A 16 12.59 -19.78 -5.35
C TYR A 16 13.76 -19.56 -6.32
N TYR A 17 13.97 -18.31 -6.80
CA TYR A 17 14.96 -18.03 -7.83
C TYR A 17 16.36 -17.78 -7.30
N LEU A 18 16.49 -17.18 -6.11
CA LEU A 18 17.77 -16.80 -5.54
C LEU A 18 18.21 -17.70 -4.38
N GLY A 19 17.30 -18.49 -3.81
CA GLY A 19 17.57 -19.27 -2.59
C GLY A 19 17.74 -18.42 -1.33
N GLU A 20 17.39 -17.13 -1.40
CA GLU A 20 17.62 -16.14 -0.36
C GLU A 20 16.31 -15.72 0.32
N GLU A 21 16.43 -15.11 1.50
CA GLU A 21 15.32 -14.42 2.14
C GLU A 21 15.32 -12.93 1.76
N MET A 22 14.14 -12.30 1.85
CA MET A 22 14.03 -10.86 1.61
C MET A 22 14.87 -10.07 2.61
N ILE A 23 15.73 -9.16 2.12
CA ILE A 23 16.51 -8.22 2.95
C ILE A 23 15.58 -7.16 3.55
N ILE A 24 14.65 -6.63 2.74
CA ILE A 24 13.61 -5.69 3.17
C ILE A 24 12.30 -6.47 3.28
N PRO A 25 11.69 -6.55 4.46
CA PRO A 25 10.45 -7.32 4.62
C PRO A 25 9.30 -6.70 3.82
N ASN A 26 8.45 -7.55 3.24
CA ASN A 26 7.19 -7.11 2.68
C ASN A 26 6.20 -6.75 3.79
N VAL A 27 5.30 -5.82 3.48
CA VAL A 27 4.08 -5.66 4.27
C VAL A 27 3.25 -6.94 4.12
N PRO A 28 2.75 -7.55 5.22
CA PRO A 28 1.83 -8.67 5.12
C PRO A 28 0.70 -8.34 4.15
N THR A 29 0.43 -9.24 3.21
CA THR A 29 -0.55 -8.98 2.16
C THR A 29 -1.45 -10.18 2.00
N TYR A 30 -2.74 -9.98 2.26
CA TYR A 30 -3.79 -10.97 2.13
C TYR A 30 -4.33 -10.96 0.71
N LEU A 31 -4.44 -12.13 0.10
CA LEU A 31 -4.98 -12.31 -1.24
C LEU A 31 -6.46 -12.70 -1.13
N CYS A 32 -7.37 -11.81 -1.46
CA CYS A 32 -8.81 -12.12 -1.38
C CYS A 32 -9.25 -13.24 -2.34
N ALA A 33 -8.39 -13.64 -3.28
CA ALA A 33 -8.60 -14.84 -4.10
C ALA A 33 -8.56 -16.14 -3.29
N GLU A 34 -7.78 -16.16 -2.20
CA GLU A 34 -7.65 -17.30 -1.30
C GLU A 34 -8.76 -17.26 -0.26
N ASP A 35 -9.41 -18.40 0.01
CA ASP A 35 -10.61 -18.47 0.85
C ASP A 35 -10.34 -18.04 2.30
N ASP A 36 -9.23 -18.50 2.89
CA ASP A 36 -8.85 -18.17 4.27
C ASP A 36 -8.51 -16.69 4.42
N ASP A 37 -7.70 -16.14 3.49
CA ASP A 37 -7.36 -14.73 3.48
C ASP A 37 -8.60 -13.85 3.29
N ARG A 38 -9.50 -14.24 2.39
CA ARG A 38 -10.75 -13.52 2.16
C ARG A 38 -11.66 -13.50 3.39
N ALA A 39 -11.79 -14.63 4.07
CA ALA A 39 -12.58 -14.71 5.30
C ALA A 39 -12.03 -13.76 6.36
N TYR A 40 -10.71 -13.80 6.58
CA TYR A 40 -10.03 -12.89 7.49
C TYR A 40 -10.24 -11.41 7.12
N VAL A 41 -10.06 -11.06 5.84
CA VAL A 41 -10.23 -9.69 5.36
C VAL A 41 -11.64 -9.18 5.58
N LEU A 42 -12.66 -9.99 5.29
CA LEU A 42 -14.07 -9.59 5.49
C LEU A 42 -14.43 -9.37 6.97
N GLU A 43 -13.80 -10.11 7.88
CA GLU A 43 -13.99 -9.95 9.32
C GLU A 43 -13.28 -8.71 9.89
N HIS A 44 -12.14 -8.28 9.28
CA HIS A 44 -11.26 -7.24 9.81
C HIS A 44 -11.17 -6.00 8.90
N LEU A 45 -12.22 -5.71 8.13
CA LEU A 45 -12.23 -4.56 7.21
C LEU A 45 -11.99 -3.21 7.88
N ASP A 46 -12.30 -3.08 9.15
CA ASP A 46 -12.10 -1.87 9.96
C ASP A 46 -10.64 -1.62 10.36
N GLU A 47 -9.78 -2.64 10.26
CA GLU A 47 -8.35 -2.55 10.61
C GLU A 47 -7.44 -2.51 9.37
N LEU A 48 -7.96 -2.90 8.21
CA LEU A 48 -7.17 -3.15 7.01
C LEU A 48 -7.27 -2.02 5.99
N VAL A 49 -6.26 -1.95 5.13
CA VAL A 49 -6.31 -1.20 3.88
C VAL A 49 -6.55 -2.18 2.74
N VAL A 50 -7.71 -2.08 2.10
CA VAL A 50 -8.05 -2.89 0.92
C VAL A 50 -7.74 -2.11 -0.34
N LYS A 51 -7.16 -2.79 -1.33
CA LYS A 51 -6.74 -2.18 -2.60
C LYS A 51 -7.17 -3.05 -3.78
N ALA A 52 -7.65 -2.42 -4.84
CA ALA A 52 -7.81 -3.12 -6.11
C ALA A 52 -6.41 -3.50 -6.68
N ALA A 53 -6.29 -4.72 -7.19
CA ALA A 53 -5.02 -5.27 -7.65
C ALA A 53 -4.44 -4.48 -8.83
N ASN A 54 -5.29 -4.04 -9.73
CA ASN A 54 -4.93 -3.42 -11.01
C ASN A 54 -5.11 -1.88 -11.06
N GLU A 55 -5.51 -1.23 -9.96
CA GLU A 55 -5.70 0.22 -9.91
C GLU A 55 -4.53 0.93 -9.23
N SER A 56 -4.35 2.23 -9.52
CA SER A 56 -3.29 3.09 -8.98
C SER A 56 -3.84 4.43 -8.51
N GLY A 57 -3.00 5.26 -7.88
CA GLY A 57 -3.37 6.63 -7.49
C GLY A 57 -4.37 6.73 -6.32
N GLY A 58 -4.61 5.66 -5.58
CA GLY A 58 -5.56 5.64 -4.45
C GLY A 58 -7.02 5.41 -4.84
N TYR A 59 -7.30 5.18 -6.13
CA TYR A 59 -8.62 4.78 -6.59
C TYR A 59 -8.89 3.31 -6.19
N GLY A 60 -10.16 2.98 -5.94
CA GLY A 60 -10.55 1.61 -5.55
C GLY A 60 -9.92 1.12 -4.24
N MET A 61 -9.62 2.02 -3.31
CA MET A 61 -8.99 1.72 -2.03
C MET A 61 -9.92 2.05 -0.86
N LEU A 62 -9.96 1.17 0.13
CA LEU A 62 -10.58 1.38 1.42
C LEU A 62 -9.49 1.49 2.50
N VAL A 63 -9.54 2.55 3.30
CA VAL A 63 -8.74 2.65 4.54
C VAL A 63 -9.69 2.37 5.70
N GLY A 64 -9.75 1.11 6.14
CA GLY A 64 -10.74 0.61 7.08
C GLY A 64 -10.95 1.44 8.34
N PRO A 65 -9.88 1.87 9.06
CA PRO A 65 -10.01 2.71 10.25
C PRO A 65 -10.66 4.09 10.00
N HIS A 66 -10.65 4.57 8.76
CA HIS A 66 -11.22 5.86 8.38
C HIS A 66 -12.56 5.72 7.63
N ALA A 67 -12.96 4.50 7.32
CA ALA A 67 -14.15 4.22 6.54
C ALA A 67 -15.41 4.14 7.42
N THR A 68 -16.53 4.57 6.86
CA THR A 68 -17.84 4.39 7.46
C THR A 68 -18.28 2.92 7.39
N ALA A 69 -19.27 2.54 8.19
CA ALA A 69 -19.86 1.21 8.13
C ALA A 69 -20.40 0.87 6.73
N LEU A 70 -21.04 1.85 6.09
CA LEU A 70 -21.59 1.69 4.73
C LEU A 70 -20.49 1.43 3.69
N GLU A 71 -19.39 2.18 3.73
CA GLU A 71 -18.25 1.97 2.83
C GLU A 71 -17.63 0.59 3.02
N ARG A 72 -17.50 0.11 4.26
CA ARG A 72 -17.01 -1.25 4.53
C ARG A 72 -17.95 -2.31 3.99
N GLU A 73 -19.26 -2.13 4.14
CA GLU A 73 -20.25 -3.05 3.60
C GLU A 73 -20.23 -3.10 2.07
N GLU A 74 -20.11 -1.95 1.41
CA GLU A 74 -19.93 -1.88 -0.05
C GLU A 74 -18.66 -2.59 -0.52
N PHE A 75 -17.55 -2.40 0.20
CA PHE A 75 -16.29 -3.10 -0.13
C PHE A 75 -16.37 -4.59 0.12
N ALA A 76 -17.03 -5.04 1.19
CA ALA A 76 -17.29 -6.45 1.43
C ALA A 76 -18.05 -7.10 0.26
N ALA A 77 -19.07 -6.42 -0.24
CA ALA A 77 -19.82 -6.88 -1.40
C ALA A 77 -18.95 -6.94 -2.67
N ARG A 78 -18.11 -5.93 -2.92
CA ARG A 78 -17.19 -5.90 -4.06
C ARG A 78 -16.14 -7.01 -3.99
N ILE A 79 -15.54 -7.25 -2.81
CA ILE A 79 -14.57 -8.33 -2.59
C ILE A 79 -15.23 -9.68 -2.85
N THR A 80 -16.43 -9.89 -2.33
CA THR A 80 -17.17 -11.14 -2.52
C THR A 80 -17.52 -11.39 -3.98
N ALA A 81 -17.91 -10.34 -4.72
CA ALA A 81 -18.27 -10.43 -6.14
C ALA A 81 -17.06 -10.68 -7.05
N ASN A 82 -15.88 -10.12 -6.72
CA ASN A 82 -14.68 -10.28 -7.53
C ASN A 82 -13.41 -10.37 -6.65
N PRO A 83 -13.23 -11.48 -5.92
CA PRO A 83 -12.16 -11.60 -4.94
C PRO A 83 -10.75 -11.51 -5.56
N ARG A 84 -10.57 -11.95 -6.79
CA ARG A 84 -9.26 -11.88 -7.48
C ARG A 84 -8.75 -10.46 -7.72
N ASN A 85 -9.64 -9.48 -7.70
CA ASN A 85 -9.27 -8.08 -7.94
C ASN A 85 -8.89 -7.33 -6.66
N TYR A 86 -8.83 -7.99 -5.51
CA TYR A 86 -8.56 -7.31 -4.24
C TYR A 86 -7.44 -7.98 -3.45
N ILE A 87 -6.64 -7.13 -2.83
CA ILE A 87 -5.69 -7.48 -1.77
C ILE A 87 -6.01 -6.63 -0.53
N ALA A 88 -5.60 -7.11 0.63
CA ALA A 88 -5.65 -6.31 1.85
C ALA A 88 -4.31 -6.34 2.59
N GLN A 89 -4.03 -5.28 3.31
CA GLN A 89 -2.82 -5.13 4.11
C GLN A 89 -3.17 -4.49 5.46
N PRO A 90 -2.43 -4.79 6.54
CA PRO A 90 -2.57 -4.05 7.78
C PRO A 90 -2.36 -2.55 7.56
N THR A 91 -3.11 -1.73 8.30
CA THR A 91 -2.90 -0.28 8.30
C THR A 91 -1.56 0.04 8.95
N LEU A 92 -0.67 0.68 8.22
CA LEU A 92 0.66 1.07 8.69
C LEU A 92 0.68 2.54 9.09
N ALA A 93 1.34 2.83 10.20
CA ALA A 93 1.70 4.20 10.58
C ALA A 93 2.88 4.66 9.70
N LEU A 94 2.61 5.44 8.67
CA LEU A 94 3.64 6.03 7.82
C LEU A 94 4.49 7.03 8.62
N SER A 95 5.76 7.18 8.22
CA SER A 95 6.65 8.22 8.74
C SER A 95 6.04 9.61 8.60
N ARG A 96 6.34 10.50 9.55
CA ARG A 96 5.88 11.90 9.52
C ARG A 96 7.07 12.83 9.54
N VAL A 97 6.99 13.89 8.73
CA VAL A 97 8.01 14.97 8.72
C VAL A 97 7.33 16.32 8.87
N PRO A 98 8.03 17.31 9.45
CA PRO A 98 7.58 18.71 9.44
C PRO A 98 7.45 19.19 7.98
N THR A 99 6.26 19.65 7.62
CA THR A 99 5.94 20.18 6.30
C THR A 99 5.38 21.59 6.44
N ILE A 100 5.77 22.50 5.59
CA ILE A 100 5.23 23.86 5.58
C ILE A 100 3.83 23.82 4.97
N VAL A 101 2.84 24.25 5.75
CA VAL A 101 1.45 24.34 5.32
C VAL A 101 0.93 25.71 5.79
N ASP A 102 0.45 26.54 4.89
CA ASP A 102 -0.08 27.87 5.19
C ASP A 102 0.85 28.72 6.09
N GLY A 103 2.17 28.64 5.83
CA GLY A 103 3.19 29.41 6.52
C GLY A 103 3.60 28.89 7.90
N HIS A 104 3.14 27.73 8.32
CA HIS A 104 3.56 27.09 9.58
C HIS A 104 3.96 25.63 9.37
N PHE A 105 4.69 25.07 10.34
CA PHE A 105 5.09 23.64 10.30
C PHE A 105 3.95 22.76 10.81
N GLU A 106 3.63 21.75 10.01
CA GLU A 106 2.68 20.70 10.37
C GLU A 106 3.26 19.32 10.06
N GLY A 107 3.09 18.35 10.95
CA GLY A 107 3.51 16.97 10.72
C GLY A 107 2.61 16.29 9.68
N ARG A 108 3.18 15.91 8.54
CA ARG A 108 2.50 15.19 7.45
C ARG A 108 3.11 13.83 7.23
N HIS A 109 2.29 12.84 6.87
CA HIS A 109 2.77 11.53 6.48
C HIS A 109 3.48 11.60 5.13
N VAL A 110 4.56 10.82 5.01
CA VAL A 110 5.42 10.78 3.81
C VAL A 110 5.78 9.35 3.44
N ASP A 111 6.12 9.14 2.19
CA ASP A 111 6.87 7.98 1.71
C ASP A 111 8.13 8.41 0.98
N LEU A 112 9.10 7.50 0.89
CA LEU A 112 10.33 7.67 0.13
C LEU A 112 10.32 6.72 -1.07
N ARG A 113 10.65 7.25 -2.25
CA ARG A 113 10.85 6.48 -3.48
C ARG A 113 12.32 6.62 -3.92
N PRO A 114 13.17 5.66 -3.58
CA PRO A 114 14.54 5.63 -4.06
C PRO A 114 14.59 5.31 -5.54
N TYR A 115 15.59 5.83 -6.25
CA TYR A 115 15.88 5.49 -7.63
C TYR A 115 16.98 4.45 -7.68
N ILE A 116 16.69 3.30 -8.28
CA ILE A 116 17.59 2.15 -8.37
C ILE A 116 17.79 1.82 -9.84
N LEU A 117 19.03 1.90 -10.31
CA LEU A 117 19.43 1.42 -11.62
C LEU A 117 19.95 -0.01 -11.47
N TYR A 118 19.30 -0.93 -12.12
CA TYR A 118 19.66 -2.34 -12.12
C TYR A 118 20.16 -2.76 -13.50
N GLY A 119 21.42 -3.19 -13.55
CA GLY A 119 22.05 -3.66 -14.76
C GLY A 119 23.15 -4.67 -14.42
N ARG A 120 24.29 -4.55 -15.07
CA ARG A 120 25.48 -5.31 -14.71
C ARG A 120 25.90 -5.05 -13.27
N ASP A 121 25.79 -3.81 -12.86
CA ASP A 121 26.02 -3.35 -11.50
C ASP A 121 24.75 -2.70 -10.98
N ILE A 122 24.53 -2.73 -9.67
CA ILE A 122 23.38 -2.08 -9.01
C ILE A 122 23.84 -0.72 -8.50
N TYR A 123 23.18 0.34 -8.94
CA TYR A 123 23.43 1.69 -8.46
C TYR A 123 22.17 2.26 -7.81
N VAL A 124 22.30 2.66 -6.55
CA VAL A 124 21.26 3.38 -5.82
C VAL A 124 21.62 4.85 -5.81
N LEU A 125 20.80 5.70 -6.44
CA LEU A 125 21.00 7.15 -6.43
C LEU A 125 20.92 7.67 -4.99
N PRO A 126 21.93 8.46 -4.52
CA PRO A 126 21.86 9.12 -3.22
C PRO A 126 20.74 10.17 -3.19
N GLY A 127 19.54 9.78 -2.74
CA GLY A 127 18.35 10.60 -2.73
C GLY A 127 17.14 9.86 -3.31
N GLY A 128 16.02 10.55 -3.39
CA GLY A 128 14.79 9.98 -3.89
C GLY A 128 13.66 11.00 -3.94
N LEU A 129 12.52 10.60 -4.48
CA LEU A 129 11.29 11.35 -4.43
C LEU A 129 10.57 11.07 -3.11
N THR A 130 10.18 12.12 -2.40
CA THR A 130 9.31 12.02 -1.22
C THR A 130 7.91 12.52 -1.59
N ARG A 131 6.91 11.70 -1.36
CA ARG A 131 5.52 12.11 -1.49
C ARG A 131 4.97 12.46 -0.11
N VAL A 132 4.07 13.43 -0.07
CA VAL A 132 3.51 14.00 1.16
C VAL A 132 1.99 13.83 1.16
N ALA A 133 1.39 13.57 2.31
CA ALA A 133 -0.06 13.57 2.47
C ALA A 133 -0.60 14.99 2.45
N LEU A 134 -1.53 15.29 1.54
CA LEU A 134 -2.11 16.63 1.38
C LEU A 134 -2.99 17.05 2.55
N LYS A 135 -3.62 16.07 3.23
CA LYS A 135 -4.49 16.31 4.38
C LYS A 135 -3.83 15.83 5.65
N LYS A 136 -4.01 16.58 6.74
CA LYS A 136 -3.55 16.20 8.08
C LYS A 136 -4.14 14.85 8.48
N GLY A 137 -3.27 13.95 8.96
CA GLY A 137 -3.66 12.60 9.40
C GLY A 137 -3.97 11.60 8.27
N SER A 138 -4.00 12.03 7.01
CA SER A 138 -4.20 11.11 5.89
C SER A 138 -3.01 10.17 5.73
N LEU A 139 -3.30 8.88 5.53
CA LEU A 139 -2.32 7.85 5.15
C LEU A 139 -2.15 7.74 3.64
N VAL A 140 -2.95 8.49 2.87
CA VAL A 140 -2.82 8.53 1.41
C VAL A 140 -1.81 9.61 1.04
N VAL A 141 -0.67 9.20 0.52
CA VAL A 141 0.37 10.07 -0.03
C VAL A 141 0.25 10.07 -1.56
N ASN A 142 0.23 11.25 -2.16
CA ASN A 142 0.02 11.37 -3.61
C ASN A 142 0.89 12.50 -4.18
N SER A 143 1.50 12.26 -5.34
CA SER A 143 2.28 13.24 -6.10
C SER A 143 1.49 13.88 -7.27
N SER A 144 0.32 13.35 -7.61
CA SER A 144 -0.42 13.77 -8.81
C SER A 144 -1.20 15.08 -8.64
N GLN A 145 -1.23 15.67 -7.45
CA GLN A 145 -1.91 16.94 -7.19
C GLN A 145 -0.94 18.09 -6.88
N GLY A 146 0.32 17.95 -7.28
CA GLY A 146 1.35 18.94 -7.07
C GLY A 146 1.82 19.00 -5.61
N GLY A 147 3.00 18.57 -5.35
CA GLY A 147 3.72 18.80 -4.09
C GLY A 147 4.80 19.81 -4.34
#